data_1d33a69b7a17e5963a5ef41305bd0152
#
_entry.id   1d33a69b7a17e5963a5ef41305bd0152
#
_cell.length_a   1.000
_cell.length_b   1.000
_cell.length_c   1.000
_cell.angle_alpha   90.00
_cell.angle_beta   90.00
_cell.angle_gamma   90.00
#
_symmetry.space_group_name_H-M   'P 1'
#
loop_
_entity.id
_entity.type
_entity.pdbx_description
1 polymer ?
#
loop_
_entity_poly.entity_id
_entity_poly.type
_entity_poly.pdbx_seq_one_letter_code
_entity_poly.pdbx_strand_id
1 'polypeptide(L)'
;MAAATGAGAGPGRTTDWQIATVESVHAESPRVKLFRLKLPAGQKFSAGQYYDIRLTAPDGYQAQRSYSISSSPEKPGVIELVIELIPGGEVSSYFHEAVVPGERIELRGPIGGHFTWTPNYIEPLLLVAGGSGIAPLMSIIRRRATLDSSPRMLFMFSVRTEHDILFRQELERMAHEDADFDLTITLTRAVPDSWTGETRRIDAQMIDTAFDAATGKTRLREAGTGTPEAAKAAPNPPGQPFGRAYICGGTGFVESIASYLLETGMDYDDIRTERFGP
;
A
#
# COMPACT_ATOMS: atom_id res chain seq x y z
N MET A 1 34.50 -33.20 -22.50
CA MET A 1 34.48 -32.02 -21.60
C MET A 1 33.66 -30.92 -22.28
N ALA A 2 32.41 -30.77 -21.92
CA ALA A 2 31.54 -29.69 -22.38
C ALA A 2 31.10 -28.88 -21.16
N ALA A 3 31.47 -27.61 -21.13
CA ALA A 3 31.13 -26.66 -20.07
C ALA A 3 29.64 -26.29 -20.19
N ALA A 4 28.89 -26.53 -19.14
CA ALA A 4 27.52 -26.06 -19.02
C ALA A 4 27.53 -24.56 -18.72
N THR A 5 27.02 -23.76 -19.62
CA THR A 5 26.73 -22.35 -19.44
C THR A 5 25.53 -22.20 -18.49
N GLY A 6 25.79 -21.62 -17.31
CA GLY A 6 24.75 -21.33 -16.34
C GLY A 6 23.77 -20.29 -16.84
N ALA A 7 22.50 -20.68 -16.97
CA ALA A 7 21.39 -19.77 -17.16
C ALA A 7 21.22 -18.92 -15.90
N GLY A 8 21.23 -17.59 -16.04
CA GLY A 8 21.02 -16.65 -14.96
C GLY A 8 19.65 -16.85 -14.31
N ALA A 9 19.66 -17.18 -13.02
CA ALA A 9 18.45 -17.23 -12.21
C ALA A 9 17.87 -15.81 -12.12
N GLY A 10 16.66 -15.63 -12.60
CA GLY A 10 15.83 -14.46 -12.31
C GLY A 10 15.62 -14.33 -10.78
N PRO A 11 15.12 -13.18 -10.26
CA PRO A 11 14.98 -12.97 -8.84
C PRO A 11 14.11 -14.08 -8.24
N GLY A 12 14.77 -14.98 -7.49
CA GLY A 12 14.16 -16.20 -6.98
C GLY A 12 13.03 -15.88 -6.01
N ARG A 13 11.86 -16.41 -6.31
CA ARG A 13 10.78 -16.56 -5.32
C ARG A 13 11.29 -17.56 -4.28
N THR A 14 11.83 -17.08 -3.17
CA THR A 14 12.15 -17.99 -2.07
C THR A 14 10.85 -18.41 -1.41
N THR A 15 10.41 -19.63 -1.69
CA THR A 15 9.29 -20.28 -1.01
C THR A 15 9.69 -20.88 0.33
N ASP A 16 10.98 -20.83 0.67
CA ASP A 16 11.52 -21.42 1.87
C ASP A 16 11.42 -20.47 3.07
N TRP A 17 11.22 -21.05 4.25
CA TRP A 17 11.26 -20.32 5.50
C TRP A 17 12.68 -19.86 5.81
N GLN A 18 12.81 -18.62 6.22
CA GLN A 18 14.06 -17.97 6.55
C GLN A 18 13.91 -17.19 7.87
N ILE A 19 15.04 -16.81 8.45
CA ILE A 19 15.04 -16.06 9.71
C ILE A 19 15.47 -14.63 9.44
N ALA A 20 14.59 -13.66 9.75
CA ALA A 20 14.94 -12.25 9.84
C ALA A 20 15.24 -11.85 11.26
N THR A 21 15.96 -10.73 11.42
CA THR A 21 16.22 -10.12 12.72
C THR A 21 15.48 -8.80 12.82
N VAL A 22 14.79 -8.58 13.92
CA VAL A 22 14.12 -7.29 14.21
C VAL A 22 15.19 -6.22 14.45
N GLU A 23 15.23 -5.19 13.62
CA GLU A 23 16.14 -4.05 13.78
C GLU A 23 15.56 -2.99 14.73
N SER A 24 14.28 -2.68 14.56
CA SER A 24 13.60 -1.69 15.39
C SER A 24 12.10 -1.96 15.47
N VAL A 25 11.49 -1.44 16.53
CA VAL A 25 10.05 -1.44 16.77
C VAL A 25 9.62 0.00 17.07
N HIS A 26 8.61 0.49 16.38
CA HIS A 26 8.06 1.83 16.58
C HIS A 26 6.55 1.75 16.78
N ALA A 27 6.02 2.42 17.80
CA ALA A 27 4.58 2.55 18.01
C ALA A 27 4.05 3.68 17.11
N GLU A 28 3.23 3.34 16.15
CA GLU A 28 2.62 4.29 15.22
C GLU A 28 1.26 4.79 15.75
N SER A 29 0.53 3.91 16.42
CA SER A 29 -0.71 4.22 17.14
C SER A 29 -0.87 3.29 18.36
N PRO A 30 -1.88 3.48 19.21
CA PRO A 30 -2.11 2.57 20.34
C PRO A 30 -2.29 1.10 19.95
N ARG A 31 -2.71 0.85 18.70
CA ARG A 31 -2.99 -0.51 18.20
C ARG A 31 -2.09 -0.95 17.06
N VAL A 32 -1.21 -0.10 16.57
CA VAL A 32 -0.35 -0.43 15.43
C VAL A 32 1.10 -0.15 15.76
N LYS A 33 1.94 -1.14 15.51
CA LYS A 33 3.39 -1.01 15.57
C LYS A 33 4.02 -1.29 14.21
N LEU A 34 5.10 -0.59 13.91
CA LEU A 34 5.97 -0.82 12.77
C LEU A 34 7.17 -1.67 13.22
N PHE A 35 7.42 -2.75 12.49
CA PHE A 35 8.55 -3.65 12.73
C PHE A 35 9.47 -3.61 11.53
N ARG A 36 10.69 -3.14 11.76
CA ARG A 36 11.74 -3.15 10.75
C ARG A 36 12.55 -4.44 10.90
N LEU A 37 12.58 -5.25 9.85
CA LEU A 37 13.22 -6.56 9.83
C LEU A 37 14.38 -6.57 8.84
N LYS A 38 15.54 -7.04 9.31
CA LYS A 38 16.69 -7.33 8.47
C LYS A 38 16.58 -8.76 7.95
N LEU A 39 16.52 -8.90 6.63
CA LEU A 39 16.45 -10.18 5.95
C LEU A 39 17.84 -10.81 5.82
N PRO A 40 17.94 -12.14 5.82
CA PRO A 40 19.18 -12.81 5.42
C PRO A 40 19.41 -12.54 3.91
N ALA A 41 20.61 -12.13 3.54
CA ALA A 41 21.06 -11.94 2.17
C ALA A 41 20.09 -11.17 1.23
N GLY A 42 20.25 -9.87 1.14
CA GLY A 42 19.91 -8.95 0.03
C GLY A 42 18.70 -9.23 -0.84
N GLN A 43 17.63 -9.83 -0.30
CA GLN A 43 16.43 -10.15 -1.06
C GLN A 43 15.76 -8.90 -1.60
N LYS A 44 15.39 -8.94 -2.88
CA LYS A 44 14.61 -7.92 -3.53
C LYS A 44 13.13 -8.28 -3.48
N PHE A 45 12.28 -7.28 -3.36
CA PHE A 45 10.84 -7.41 -3.44
C PHE A 45 10.26 -6.33 -4.36
N SER A 46 9.00 -6.47 -4.72
CA SER A 46 8.23 -5.46 -5.47
C SER A 46 7.24 -4.78 -4.54
N ALA A 47 6.98 -3.49 -4.76
CA ALA A 47 5.98 -2.75 -3.99
C ALA A 47 4.60 -3.44 -4.09
N GLY A 48 3.94 -3.64 -2.95
CA GLY A 48 2.68 -4.36 -2.85
C GLY A 48 2.82 -5.87 -2.55
N GLN A 49 4.04 -6.40 -2.33
CA GLN A 49 4.23 -7.78 -1.86
C GLN A 49 4.16 -7.89 -0.34
N TYR A 50 4.04 -9.13 0.14
CA TYR A 50 3.93 -9.47 1.55
C TYR A 50 4.87 -10.63 1.95
N TYR A 51 4.99 -10.86 3.26
CA TYR A 51 5.63 -12.04 3.85
C TYR A 51 4.64 -12.79 4.73
N ASP A 52 4.71 -14.11 4.69
CA ASP A 52 4.15 -14.95 5.74
C ASP A 52 5.09 -14.95 6.93
N ILE A 53 4.55 -14.70 8.12
CA ILE A 53 5.24 -14.83 9.40
C ILE A 53 4.76 -16.08 10.09
N ARG A 54 5.67 -16.87 10.67
CA ARG A 54 5.36 -18.05 11.45
C ARG A 54 5.97 -17.94 12.85
N LEU A 55 5.15 -18.22 13.84
CA LEU A 55 5.58 -18.43 15.22
C LEU A 55 5.45 -19.92 15.54
N THR A 56 6.48 -20.47 16.18
CA THR A 56 6.48 -21.87 16.61
C THR A 56 6.62 -21.92 18.13
N ALA A 57 5.62 -22.46 18.81
CA ALA A 57 5.63 -22.69 20.25
C ALA A 57 6.55 -23.86 20.64
N PRO A 58 6.99 -23.99 21.92
CA PRO A 58 7.88 -25.07 22.36
C PRO A 58 7.32 -26.49 22.18
N ASP A 59 5.99 -26.64 22.14
CA ASP A 59 5.30 -27.90 21.91
C ASP A 59 5.14 -28.24 20.41
N GLY A 60 5.65 -27.36 19.51
CA GLY A 60 5.58 -27.53 18.08
C GLY A 60 4.32 -26.93 17.43
N TYR A 61 3.40 -26.36 18.20
CA TYR A 61 2.26 -25.63 17.63
C TYR A 61 2.74 -24.43 16.79
N GLN A 62 2.09 -24.19 15.66
CA GLN A 62 2.45 -23.10 14.74
C GLN A 62 1.27 -22.20 14.44
N ALA A 63 1.49 -20.90 14.60
CA ALA A 63 0.58 -19.84 14.14
C ALA A 63 1.24 -19.07 12.99
N GLN A 64 0.49 -18.82 11.92
CA GLN A 64 0.98 -18.12 10.73
C GLN A 64 0.03 -16.99 10.33
N ARG A 65 0.60 -15.83 9.91
CA ARG A 65 -0.15 -14.71 9.33
C ARG A 65 0.68 -14.02 8.25
N SER A 66 -0.01 -13.49 7.25
CA SER A 66 0.58 -12.70 6.17
C SER A 66 0.58 -11.21 6.54
N TYR A 67 1.71 -10.53 6.29
CA TYR A 67 1.85 -9.10 6.50
C TYR A 67 2.47 -8.44 5.28
N SER A 68 1.77 -7.43 4.75
CA SER A 68 2.22 -6.66 3.61
C SER A 68 3.41 -5.79 3.98
N ILE A 69 4.34 -5.64 3.04
CA ILE A 69 5.52 -4.80 3.19
C ILE A 69 5.08 -3.33 3.02
N SER A 70 5.47 -2.47 3.96
CA SER A 70 5.23 -1.02 3.86
C SER A 70 6.44 -0.23 3.39
N SER A 71 7.65 -0.78 3.49
CA SER A 71 8.88 -0.11 3.02
C SER A 71 8.99 -0.05 1.50
N SER A 72 9.79 0.92 1.00
CA SER A 72 10.18 0.96 -0.41
C SER A 72 11.10 -0.21 -0.76
N PRO A 73 10.97 -0.80 -1.97
CA PRO A 73 11.87 -1.87 -2.44
C PRO A 73 13.31 -1.40 -2.76
N GLU A 74 13.59 -0.08 -2.69
CA GLU A 74 14.91 0.49 -2.99
C GLU A 74 16.00 0.11 -2.00
N LYS A 75 15.64 -0.34 -0.80
CA LYS A 75 16.58 -0.77 0.24
C LYS A 75 16.53 -2.30 0.38
N PRO A 76 17.28 -3.05 -0.44
CA PRO A 76 17.27 -4.50 -0.37
C PRO A 76 17.79 -4.99 1.00
N GLY A 77 17.25 -6.12 1.45
CA GLY A 77 17.66 -6.75 2.71
C GLY A 77 17.01 -6.18 3.97
N VAL A 78 16.16 -5.17 3.84
CA VAL A 78 15.37 -4.65 4.97
C VAL A 78 13.92 -4.45 4.53
N ILE A 79 12.99 -4.93 5.35
CA ILE A 79 11.56 -4.68 5.17
C ILE A 79 10.97 -4.02 6.40
N GLU A 80 9.87 -3.31 6.22
CA GLU A 80 9.04 -2.77 7.29
C GLU A 80 7.65 -3.39 7.18
N LEU A 81 7.14 -3.90 8.30
CA LEU A 81 5.81 -4.49 8.43
C LEU A 81 4.96 -3.64 9.37
N VAL A 82 3.71 -3.42 8.99
CA VAL A 82 2.68 -2.78 9.81
C VAL A 82 1.88 -3.88 10.48
N ILE A 83 1.91 -3.95 11.82
CA ILE A 83 1.20 -4.99 12.57
C ILE A 83 0.18 -4.34 13.50
N GLU A 84 -1.10 -4.52 13.16
CA GLU A 84 -2.22 -4.13 14.01
C GLU A 84 -2.49 -5.21 15.06
N LEU A 85 -2.65 -4.79 16.31
CA LEU A 85 -3.05 -5.67 17.41
C LEU A 85 -4.51 -6.09 17.20
N ILE A 86 -4.71 -7.36 16.91
CA ILE A 86 -6.04 -7.98 16.78
C ILE A 86 -6.39 -8.66 18.10
N PRO A 87 -7.52 -8.32 18.74
CA PRO A 87 -7.96 -8.98 19.95
C PRO A 87 -8.09 -10.52 19.75
N GLY A 88 -7.38 -11.29 20.57
CA GLY A 88 -7.30 -12.75 20.45
C GLY A 88 -6.45 -13.27 19.27
N GLY A 89 -5.77 -12.40 18.55
CA GLY A 89 -4.86 -12.79 17.48
C GLY A 89 -3.50 -13.23 18.03
N GLU A 90 -3.11 -14.48 17.85
CA GLU A 90 -1.89 -15.05 18.43
C GLU A 90 -0.63 -14.36 17.92
N VAL A 91 -0.48 -14.21 16.61
CA VAL A 91 0.71 -13.59 16.01
C VAL A 91 0.80 -12.11 16.34
N SER A 92 -0.29 -11.35 16.19
CA SER A 92 -0.29 -9.91 16.47
C SER A 92 -0.04 -9.60 17.94
N SER A 93 -0.61 -10.40 18.88
CA SER A 93 -0.35 -10.25 20.32
C SER A 93 1.11 -10.51 20.65
N TYR A 94 1.70 -11.58 20.12
CA TYR A 94 3.12 -11.87 20.33
C TYR A 94 4.01 -10.71 19.86
N PHE A 95 3.74 -10.16 18.67
CA PHE A 95 4.47 -9.01 18.14
C PHE A 95 4.35 -7.77 19.04
N HIS A 96 3.15 -7.53 19.59
CA HIS A 96 2.94 -6.37 20.45
C HIS A 96 3.49 -6.50 21.85
N GLU A 97 3.54 -7.72 22.40
CA GLU A 97 3.87 -7.97 23.81
C GLU A 97 5.32 -8.42 24.00
N ALA A 98 5.85 -9.22 23.06
CA ALA A 98 7.12 -9.92 23.27
C ALA A 98 8.24 -9.50 22.31
N VAL A 99 7.94 -9.09 21.07
CA VAL A 99 8.97 -8.82 20.07
C VAL A 99 9.71 -7.51 20.37
N VAL A 100 11.04 -7.63 20.47
CA VAL A 100 11.96 -6.51 20.71
C VAL A 100 13.09 -6.50 19.67
N PRO A 101 13.84 -5.40 19.53
CA PRO A 101 15.03 -5.38 18.68
C PRO A 101 16.04 -6.50 19.05
N GLY A 102 16.56 -7.19 18.03
CA GLY A 102 17.41 -8.36 18.16
C GLY A 102 16.66 -9.69 18.07
N GLU A 103 15.34 -9.72 18.22
CA GLU A 103 14.54 -10.93 18.12
C GLU A 103 14.60 -11.53 16.70
N ARG A 104 14.50 -12.87 16.63
CA ARG A 104 14.58 -13.65 15.39
C ARG A 104 13.17 -14.10 14.98
N ILE A 105 12.74 -13.68 13.81
CA ILE A 105 11.41 -13.96 13.28
C ILE A 105 11.51 -14.86 12.06
N GLU A 106 10.75 -15.94 12.07
CA GLU A 106 10.63 -16.84 10.93
C GLU A 106 9.63 -16.29 9.92
N LEU A 107 10.09 -16.14 8.67
CA LEU A 107 9.26 -15.59 7.58
C LEU A 107 9.52 -16.29 6.26
N ARG A 108 8.55 -16.19 5.36
CA ARG A 108 8.62 -16.74 4.00
C ARG A 108 8.11 -15.71 3.00
N GLY A 109 8.87 -15.46 1.94
CA GLY A 109 8.53 -14.49 0.91
C GLY A 109 9.76 -13.97 0.15
N PRO A 110 9.60 -12.90 -0.65
CA PRO A 110 8.38 -12.13 -0.83
C PRO A 110 7.33 -12.89 -1.66
N ILE A 111 6.05 -12.70 -1.33
CA ILE A 111 4.91 -13.36 -1.95
C ILE A 111 4.00 -12.30 -2.57
N GLY A 112 3.24 -12.68 -3.59
CA GLY A 112 2.28 -11.82 -4.27
C GLY A 112 2.76 -11.34 -5.63
N GLY A 113 1.82 -11.00 -6.49
CA GLY A 113 2.04 -10.51 -7.86
C GLY A 113 0.84 -9.73 -8.39
N HIS A 114 -0.37 -10.04 -7.91
CA HIS A 114 -1.59 -9.35 -8.36
C HIS A 114 -1.67 -7.90 -7.86
N PHE A 115 -1.23 -7.64 -6.64
CA PHE A 115 -1.27 -6.31 -6.01
C PHE A 115 0.04 -5.52 -6.18
N THR A 116 0.95 -5.97 -7.05
CA THR A 116 2.23 -5.29 -7.24
C THR A 116 2.14 -4.13 -8.23
N TRP A 117 2.87 -3.07 -7.93
CA TRP A 117 3.08 -1.95 -8.82
C TRP A 117 4.54 -1.88 -9.31
N THR A 118 4.71 -1.48 -10.57
CA THR A 118 6.02 -1.29 -11.20
C THR A 118 6.11 0.07 -11.87
N PRO A 119 7.31 0.69 -11.92
CA PRO A 119 7.52 2.01 -12.52
C PRO A 119 7.19 2.14 -14.02
N ASN A 120 7.02 1.02 -14.71
CA ASN A 120 6.63 1.05 -16.13
C ASN A 120 5.19 1.48 -16.36
N TYR A 121 4.42 1.63 -15.28
CA TYR A 121 3.05 2.07 -15.31
C TYR A 121 3.00 3.58 -15.09
N ILE A 122 2.63 4.33 -16.12
CA ILE A 122 2.72 5.80 -16.16
C ILE A 122 1.36 6.50 -16.08
N GLU A 123 0.25 5.75 -16.22
CA GLU A 123 -1.08 6.33 -16.08
C GLU A 123 -1.37 6.73 -14.61
N PRO A 124 -2.31 7.67 -14.40
CA PRO A 124 -2.71 8.08 -13.06
C PRO A 124 -3.20 6.90 -12.22
N LEU A 125 -2.82 6.89 -10.94
CA LEU A 125 -3.13 5.84 -9.99
C LEU A 125 -4.17 6.32 -8.96
N LEU A 126 -5.11 5.45 -8.64
CA LEU A 126 -5.99 5.60 -7.49
C LEU A 126 -5.56 4.58 -6.41
N LEU A 127 -5.22 5.06 -5.23
CA LEU A 127 -4.95 4.23 -4.05
C LEU A 127 -6.01 4.49 -3.00
N VAL A 128 -6.61 3.44 -2.43
CA VAL A 128 -7.66 3.56 -1.42
C VAL A 128 -7.37 2.61 -0.26
N ALA A 129 -7.11 3.19 0.92
CA ALA A 129 -6.80 2.44 2.13
C ALA A 129 -7.88 2.52 3.19
N GLY A 130 -8.16 1.41 3.87
CA GLY A 130 -8.94 1.36 5.11
C GLY A 130 -8.12 0.83 6.28
N GLY A 131 -7.85 1.68 7.29
CA GLY A 131 -7.08 1.30 8.48
C GLY A 131 -5.68 0.77 8.15
N SER A 132 -5.30 -0.38 8.71
CA SER A 132 -4.01 -1.04 8.45
C SER A 132 -3.80 -1.50 7.00
N GLY A 133 -4.85 -1.45 6.15
CA GLY A 133 -4.76 -1.62 4.71
C GLY A 133 -3.86 -0.62 3.98
N ILE A 134 -3.40 0.41 4.67
CA ILE A 134 -2.37 1.32 4.17
C ILE A 134 -1.02 0.62 3.91
N ALA A 135 -0.70 -0.48 4.59
CA ALA A 135 0.62 -1.11 4.55
C ALA A 135 1.16 -1.37 3.12
N PRO A 136 0.49 -2.14 2.24
CA PRO A 136 1.00 -2.38 0.89
C PRO A 136 1.01 -1.11 0.04
N LEU A 137 0.09 -0.18 0.29
CA LEU A 137 0.00 1.08 -0.43
C LEU A 137 1.15 2.02 -0.09
N MET A 138 1.62 2.04 1.17
CA MET A 138 2.83 2.79 1.55
C MET A 138 4.06 2.31 0.78
N SER A 139 4.20 1.02 0.54
CA SER A 139 5.28 0.51 -0.31
C SER A 139 5.21 1.06 -1.74
N ILE A 140 4.01 1.16 -2.31
CA ILE A 140 3.77 1.74 -3.65
C ILE A 140 4.05 3.25 -3.63
N ILE A 141 3.51 3.99 -2.65
CA ILE A 141 3.71 5.44 -2.49
C ILE A 141 5.20 5.76 -2.37
N ARG A 142 5.91 5.07 -1.47
CA ARG A 142 7.34 5.26 -1.24
C ARG A 142 8.19 4.89 -2.46
N ARG A 143 7.80 3.83 -3.20
CA ARG A 143 8.46 3.47 -4.46
C ARG A 143 8.27 4.54 -5.52
N ARG A 144 7.04 5.05 -5.69
CA ARG A 144 6.74 6.14 -6.62
C ARG A 144 7.58 7.38 -6.31
N ALA A 145 7.70 7.75 -5.04
CA ALA A 145 8.46 8.92 -4.61
C ALA A 145 9.97 8.85 -4.89
N THR A 146 10.51 7.68 -5.29
CA THR A 146 11.92 7.53 -5.66
C THR A 146 12.19 7.72 -7.16
N LEU A 147 11.18 8.01 -7.96
CA LEU A 147 11.30 8.16 -9.40
C LEU A 147 11.46 9.62 -9.80
N ASP A 148 12.31 9.88 -10.78
CA ASP A 148 12.50 11.23 -11.37
C ASP A 148 11.26 11.70 -12.13
N SER A 149 10.48 10.76 -12.69
CA SER A 149 9.18 11.00 -13.33
C SER A 149 8.20 9.94 -12.86
N SER A 150 7.15 10.36 -12.21
CA SER A 150 6.20 9.46 -11.58
C SER A 150 4.77 9.78 -12.04
N PRO A 151 3.89 8.76 -12.14
CA PRO A 151 2.49 8.99 -12.47
C PRO A 151 1.81 9.81 -11.38
N ARG A 152 0.81 10.61 -11.77
CA ARG A 152 -0.07 11.26 -10.80
C ARG A 152 -0.75 10.21 -9.94
N MET A 153 -0.86 10.50 -8.65
CA MET A 153 -1.43 9.56 -7.68
C MET A 153 -2.44 10.27 -6.78
N LEU A 154 -3.66 9.75 -6.76
CA LEU A 154 -4.66 10.12 -5.78
C LEU A 154 -4.69 9.04 -4.69
N PHE A 155 -4.41 9.42 -3.46
CA PHE A 155 -4.46 8.54 -2.30
C PHE A 155 -5.58 8.95 -1.35
N MET A 156 -6.52 8.03 -1.12
CA MET A 156 -7.63 8.19 -0.19
C MET A 156 -7.47 7.25 1.00
N PHE A 157 -7.45 7.80 2.21
CA PHE A 157 -7.22 7.04 3.43
C PHE A 157 -8.36 7.19 4.42
N SER A 158 -9.07 6.09 4.68
CA SER A 158 -10.20 6.03 5.61
C SER A 158 -9.78 5.40 6.93
N VAL A 159 -9.95 6.14 8.03
CA VAL A 159 -9.69 5.67 9.38
C VAL A 159 -10.85 5.99 10.31
N ARG A 160 -10.83 5.44 11.53
CA ARG A 160 -11.91 5.65 12.50
C ARG A 160 -11.78 6.97 13.23
N THR A 161 -10.56 7.29 13.65
CA THR A 161 -10.25 8.48 14.46
C THR A 161 -8.93 9.08 14.00
N GLU A 162 -8.62 10.29 14.42
CA GLU A 162 -7.36 10.97 14.11
C GLU A 162 -6.13 10.18 14.61
N HIS A 163 -6.24 9.50 15.74
CA HIS A 163 -5.16 8.66 16.28
C HIS A 163 -4.88 7.38 15.47
N ASP A 164 -5.78 7.01 14.57
CA ASP A 164 -5.61 5.86 13.69
C ASP A 164 -4.95 6.23 12.35
N ILE A 165 -4.59 7.51 12.13
CA ILE A 165 -3.90 7.95 10.90
C ILE A 165 -2.45 7.51 10.97
N LEU A 166 -2.14 6.41 10.29
CA LEU A 166 -0.79 5.89 10.17
C LEU A 166 0.02 6.70 9.17
N PHE A 167 1.32 6.87 9.41
CA PHE A 167 2.26 7.61 8.55
C PHE A 167 1.86 9.07 8.27
N ARG A 168 1.09 9.69 9.15
CA ARG A 168 0.51 11.01 8.93
C ARG A 168 1.52 12.04 8.47
N GLN A 169 2.59 12.22 9.23
CA GLN A 169 3.61 13.23 8.92
C GLN A 169 4.29 12.99 7.56
N GLU A 170 4.54 11.72 7.23
CA GLU A 170 5.14 11.34 5.94
C GLU A 170 4.18 11.65 4.78
N LEU A 171 2.92 11.30 4.91
CA LEU A 171 1.89 11.53 3.88
C LEU A 171 1.61 13.02 3.66
N GLU A 172 1.44 13.79 4.74
CA GLU A 172 1.22 15.25 4.67
C GLU A 172 2.41 15.97 4.05
N ARG A 173 3.64 15.56 4.40
CA ARG A 173 4.85 16.10 3.78
C ARG A 173 4.91 15.78 2.29
N MET A 174 4.64 14.52 1.88
CA MET A 174 4.60 14.14 0.47
C MET A 174 3.57 14.95 -0.32
N ALA A 175 2.36 15.12 0.23
CA ALA A 175 1.31 15.93 -0.40
C ALA A 175 1.67 17.42 -0.52
N HIS A 176 2.53 17.92 0.37
CA HIS A 176 3.02 19.30 0.29
C HIS A 176 4.15 19.47 -0.71
N GLU A 177 5.04 18.48 -0.82
CA GLU A 177 6.27 18.57 -1.63
C GLU A 177 6.05 18.09 -3.09
N ASP A 178 5.04 17.27 -3.36
CA ASP A 178 4.80 16.63 -4.66
C ASP A 178 3.42 17.03 -5.22
N ALA A 179 3.43 17.88 -6.24
CA ALA A 179 2.20 18.38 -6.89
C ALA A 179 1.39 17.29 -7.63
N ASP A 180 1.98 16.13 -7.87
CA ASP A 180 1.34 14.96 -8.49
C ASP A 180 0.91 13.90 -7.47
N PHE A 181 0.96 14.23 -6.16
CA PHE A 181 0.46 13.39 -5.07
C PHE A 181 -0.67 14.08 -4.32
N ASP A 182 -1.91 13.65 -4.58
CA ASP A 182 -3.11 14.17 -3.92
C ASP A 182 -3.50 13.26 -2.76
N LEU A 183 -3.66 13.84 -1.56
CA LEU A 183 -4.01 13.12 -0.34
C LEU A 183 -5.39 13.54 0.17
N THR A 184 -6.27 12.56 0.37
CA THR A 184 -7.55 12.74 1.06
C THR A 184 -7.62 11.81 2.25
N ILE A 185 -7.77 12.35 3.47
CA ILE A 185 -7.98 11.56 4.68
C ILE A 185 -9.40 11.79 5.20
N THR A 186 -10.10 10.70 5.55
CA THR A 186 -11.44 10.77 6.12
C THR A 186 -11.54 10.05 7.47
N LEU A 187 -12.17 10.71 8.45
CA LEU A 187 -12.48 10.15 9.76
C LEU A 187 -13.92 9.66 9.78
N THR A 188 -14.14 8.41 10.21
CA THR A 188 -15.47 7.78 10.12
C THR A 188 -16.20 7.59 11.43
N ARG A 189 -15.58 7.96 12.59
CA ARG A 189 -16.19 7.83 13.92
C ARG A 189 -16.00 9.08 14.78
N ALA A 190 -14.86 9.20 15.46
CA ALA A 190 -14.58 10.35 16.31
C ALA A 190 -13.82 11.41 15.51
N VAL A 191 -14.42 12.60 15.42
CA VAL A 191 -13.90 13.74 14.66
C VAL A 191 -13.62 14.87 15.64
N PRO A 192 -12.36 15.31 15.82
CA PRO A 192 -12.04 16.48 16.63
C PRO A 192 -12.57 17.77 15.98
N ASP A 193 -12.89 18.79 16.79
CA ASP A 193 -13.34 20.10 16.31
C ASP A 193 -12.30 20.79 15.39
N SER A 194 -11.03 20.45 15.57
CA SER A 194 -9.91 20.97 14.74
C SER A 194 -9.75 20.28 13.39
N TRP A 195 -10.52 19.21 13.12
CA TRP A 195 -10.41 18.45 11.89
C TRP A 195 -11.03 19.21 10.71
N THR A 196 -10.27 19.38 9.64
CA THR A 196 -10.71 20.09 8.43
C THR A 196 -10.88 19.17 7.22
N GLY A 197 -10.54 17.88 7.34
CA GLY A 197 -10.70 16.88 6.28
C GLY A 197 -12.10 16.28 6.25
N GLU A 198 -12.25 15.25 5.44
CA GLU A 198 -13.51 14.52 5.26
C GLU A 198 -13.94 13.77 6.54
N THR A 199 -15.26 13.61 6.73
CA THR A 199 -15.83 13.03 7.99
C THR A 199 -16.82 11.89 7.74
N ARG A 200 -16.81 11.30 6.55
CA ARG A 200 -17.71 10.21 6.12
C ARG A 200 -16.93 9.06 5.52
N ARG A 201 -17.59 7.92 5.30
CA ARG A 201 -16.98 6.81 4.56
C ARG A 201 -16.70 7.25 3.13
N ILE A 202 -15.61 6.73 2.56
CA ILE A 202 -15.33 6.92 1.13
C ILE A 202 -16.48 6.34 0.31
N ASP A 203 -17.04 7.17 -0.54
CA ASP A 203 -18.11 6.83 -1.46
C ASP A 203 -17.79 7.36 -2.88
N ALA A 204 -18.67 7.05 -3.82
CA ALA A 204 -18.59 7.47 -5.20
C ALA A 204 -18.34 8.96 -5.34
N GLN A 205 -19.17 9.78 -4.68
CA GLN A 205 -19.08 11.23 -4.77
C GLN A 205 -17.73 11.78 -4.27
N MET A 206 -17.17 11.19 -3.20
CA MET A 206 -15.86 11.60 -2.67
C MET A 206 -14.75 11.27 -3.68
N ILE A 207 -14.81 10.10 -4.32
CA ILE A 207 -13.83 9.70 -5.34
C ILE A 207 -13.91 10.64 -6.54
N ASP A 208 -15.12 10.93 -7.05
CA ASP A 208 -15.33 11.85 -8.19
C ASP A 208 -14.84 13.24 -7.86
N THR A 209 -15.20 13.78 -6.69
CA THR A 209 -14.78 15.12 -6.25
C THR A 209 -13.26 15.23 -6.12
N ALA A 210 -12.63 14.26 -5.49
CA ALA A 210 -11.19 14.24 -5.33
C ALA A 210 -10.47 14.08 -6.68
N PHE A 211 -11.04 13.29 -7.57
CA PHE A 211 -10.53 13.13 -8.93
C PHE A 211 -10.65 14.42 -9.75
N ASP A 212 -11.79 15.07 -9.73
CA ASP A 212 -12.00 16.34 -10.46
C ASP A 212 -11.06 17.43 -9.96
N ALA A 213 -10.85 17.52 -8.65
CA ALA A 213 -9.87 18.41 -8.04
C ALA A 213 -8.43 18.09 -8.51
N ALA A 214 -8.05 16.80 -8.46
CA ALA A 214 -6.73 16.35 -8.86
C ALA A 214 -6.42 16.55 -10.34
N THR A 215 -7.40 16.37 -11.23
CA THR A 215 -7.22 16.47 -12.69
C THR A 215 -7.49 17.86 -13.26
N GLY A 216 -7.98 18.79 -12.44
CA GLY A 216 -8.34 20.14 -12.88
C GLY A 216 -9.50 20.16 -13.88
N LYS A 217 -10.32 19.12 -13.97
CA LYS A 217 -11.48 19.06 -14.90
C LYS A 217 -12.49 20.17 -14.68
N THR A 218 -12.56 20.70 -13.46
CA THR A 218 -13.36 21.90 -13.16
C THR A 218 -12.88 23.15 -13.94
N ARG A 219 -11.61 23.17 -14.37
CA ARG A 219 -11.05 24.26 -15.20
C ARG A 219 -11.23 24.03 -16.71
N LEU A 220 -11.46 22.82 -17.19
CA LEU A 220 -11.51 22.48 -18.61
C LEU A 220 -12.87 22.71 -19.26
N ARG A 221 -13.92 23.12 -18.52
CA ARG A 221 -15.19 23.58 -19.11
C ARG A 221 -15.10 24.98 -19.73
N GLU A 222 -14.02 25.74 -19.48
CA GLU A 222 -13.90 27.13 -19.98
C GLU A 222 -12.67 27.44 -20.85
N ALA A 223 -11.76 26.50 -21.12
CA ALA A 223 -10.58 26.74 -21.93
C ALA A 223 -10.54 25.84 -23.17
N GLY A 224 -11.26 26.24 -24.21
CA GLY A 224 -10.97 25.80 -25.56
C GLY A 224 -9.67 26.45 -26.08
N THR A 225 -8.94 25.68 -26.92
CA THR A 225 -7.74 26.01 -27.70
C THR A 225 -6.37 25.92 -27.02
N GLY A 226 -5.68 24.85 -27.32
CA GLY A 226 -4.23 24.68 -27.10
C GLY A 226 -3.72 23.44 -27.83
N THR A 227 -2.75 23.62 -28.67
CA THR A 227 -2.16 22.72 -29.67
C THR A 227 -1.61 21.39 -29.12
N PRO A 228 -1.62 20.32 -29.92
CA PRO A 228 -1.30 18.96 -29.50
C PRO A 228 0.14 18.61 -29.83
N GLU A 229 1.05 18.62 -28.86
CA GLU A 229 2.35 17.97 -29.04
C GLU A 229 3.01 17.60 -27.70
N ALA A 230 2.40 16.69 -26.96
CA ALA A 230 3.04 15.87 -25.91
C ALA A 230 2.09 14.75 -25.47
N ALA A 231 1.83 13.78 -26.32
CA ALA A 231 1.04 12.62 -25.90
C ALA A 231 1.49 11.37 -26.65
N LYS A 232 2.21 10.50 -25.95
CA LYS A 232 2.33 9.08 -26.29
C LYS A 232 2.02 8.21 -25.07
N ALA A 233 0.89 8.45 -24.43
CA ALA A 233 0.08 7.43 -23.77
C ALA A 233 -1.29 7.55 -24.41
N ALA A 234 -1.91 6.45 -24.83
CA ALA A 234 -3.29 6.48 -25.29
C ALA A 234 -4.14 7.01 -24.14
N PRO A 235 -4.97 8.04 -24.33
CA PRO A 235 -5.81 8.54 -23.26
C PRO A 235 -6.75 7.41 -22.82
N ASN A 236 -6.94 7.26 -21.49
CA ASN A 236 -7.98 6.38 -20.96
C ASN A 236 -9.31 6.64 -21.67
N PRO A 237 -10.14 5.63 -21.90
CA PRO A 237 -11.44 5.81 -22.52
C PRO A 237 -12.23 6.92 -21.81
N PRO A 238 -13.08 7.67 -22.51
CA PRO A 238 -13.90 8.70 -21.90
C PRO A 238 -14.71 8.13 -20.72
N GLY A 239 -14.47 8.63 -19.51
CA GLY A 239 -15.08 8.14 -18.28
C GLY A 239 -14.16 7.34 -17.35
N GLN A 240 -12.96 6.98 -17.77
CA GLN A 240 -11.99 6.24 -16.96
C GLN A 240 -10.83 7.16 -16.55
N PRO A 241 -10.88 7.74 -15.34
CA PRO A 241 -9.91 8.75 -14.90
C PRO A 241 -8.56 8.20 -14.47
N PHE A 242 -8.51 6.92 -14.07
CA PHE A 242 -7.32 6.24 -13.58
C PHE A 242 -6.95 5.07 -14.48
N GLY A 243 -5.67 4.87 -14.71
CA GLY A 243 -5.19 3.69 -15.39
C GLY A 243 -5.20 2.46 -14.49
N ARG A 244 -5.07 2.63 -13.14
CA ARG A 244 -5.15 1.52 -12.18
C ARG A 244 -5.57 1.99 -10.80
N ALA A 245 -6.38 1.15 -10.13
CA ALA A 245 -6.77 1.32 -8.74
C ALA A 245 -6.19 0.20 -7.86
N TYR A 246 -5.69 0.57 -6.67
CA TYR A 246 -5.24 -0.35 -5.63
C TYR A 246 -6.08 -0.09 -4.38
N ILE A 247 -6.83 -1.08 -3.93
CA ILE A 247 -7.77 -0.96 -2.82
C ILE A 247 -7.39 -1.98 -1.75
N CYS A 248 -7.14 -1.52 -0.51
CA CYS A 248 -6.78 -2.41 0.57
C CYS A 248 -7.48 -2.03 1.88
N GLY A 249 -8.02 -3.03 2.58
CA GLY A 249 -8.76 -2.86 3.83
C GLY A 249 -9.65 -4.05 4.18
N GLY A 250 -10.63 -3.83 5.05
CA GLY A 250 -11.61 -4.87 5.38
C GLY A 250 -12.51 -5.24 4.19
N THR A 251 -13.02 -6.48 4.17
CA THR A 251 -13.78 -7.05 3.04
C THR A 251 -14.88 -6.12 2.53
N GLY A 252 -15.81 -5.67 3.38
CA GLY A 252 -16.91 -4.81 2.95
C GLY A 252 -16.47 -3.42 2.45
N PHE A 253 -15.34 -2.89 2.95
CA PHE A 253 -14.74 -1.66 2.45
C PHE A 253 -14.23 -1.85 1.02
N VAL A 254 -13.43 -2.90 0.80
CA VAL A 254 -12.85 -3.21 -0.52
C VAL A 254 -13.94 -3.47 -1.56
N GLU A 255 -14.97 -4.24 -1.20
CA GLU A 255 -16.08 -4.56 -2.09
C GLU A 255 -16.87 -3.32 -2.51
N SER A 256 -17.18 -2.42 -1.56
CA SER A 256 -17.92 -1.19 -1.86
C SER A 256 -17.18 -0.30 -2.86
N ILE A 257 -15.87 -0.11 -2.67
CA ILE A 257 -15.07 0.73 -3.56
C ILE A 257 -14.88 0.06 -4.93
N ALA A 258 -14.58 -1.25 -4.95
CA ALA A 258 -14.40 -1.99 -6.20
C ALA A 258 -15.68 -2.01 -7.04
N SER A 259 -16.86 -2.25 -6.43
CA SER A 259 -18.15 -2.22 -7.11
C SER A 259 -18.42 -0.87 -7.75
N TYR A 260 -18.17 0.21 -7.01
CA TYR A 260 -18.31 1.56 -7.55
C TYR A 260 -17.41 1.81 -8.78
N LEU A 261 -16.12 1.44 -8.70
CA LEU A 261 -15.20 1.62 -9.82
C LEU A 261 -15.62 0.82 -11.07
N LEU A 262 -16.14 -0.39 -10.88
CA LEU A 262 -16.72 -1.19 -11.97
C LEU A 262 -17.97 -0.52 -12.59
N GLU A 263 -18.85 0.03 -11.76
CA GLU A 263 -20.06 0.76 -12.21
C GLU A 263 -19.72 2.03 -13.02
N THR A 264 -18.60 2.67 -12.72
CA THR A 264 -18.08 3.82 -13.49
C THR A 264 -17.34 3.42 -14.76
N GLY A 265 -17.24 2.11 -15.05
CA GLY A 265 -16.65 1.58 -16.28
C GLY A 265 -15.16 1.30 -16.21
N MET A 266 -14.56 1.29 -15.00
CA MET A 266 -13.18 0.85 -14.85
C MET A 266 -13.07 -0.65 -15.16
N ASP A 267 -12.03 -1.04 -15.91
CA ASP A 267 -11.82 -2.45 -16.25
C ASP A 267 -11.48 -3.25 -14.99
N TYR A 268 -12.06 -4.46 -14.89
CA TYR A 268 -11.77 -5.38 -13.78
C TYR A 268 -10.27 -5.67 -13.61
N ASP A 269 -9.56 -5.79 -14.73
CA ASP A 269 -8.12 -6.07 -14.73
C ASP A 269 -7.28 -4.88 -14.26
N ASP A 270 -7.84 -3.69 -14.15
CA ASP A 270 -7.17 -2.50 -13.62
C ASP A 270 -7.51 -2.25 -12.14
N ILE A 271 -8.42 -3.01 -11.55
CA ILE A 271 -8.76 -2.94 -10.13
C ILE A 271 -7.99 -4.03 -9.37
N ARG A 272 -7.04 -3.63 -8.53
CA ARG A 272 -6.26 -4.50 -7.66
C ARG A 272 -6.77 -4.42 -6.23
N THR A 273 -7.13 -5.55 -5.66
CA THR A 273 -7.69 -5.60 -4.30
C THR A 273 -6.90 -6.51 -3.39
N GLU A 274 -6.74 -6.09 -2.13
CA GLU A 274 -6.21 -6.91 -1.05
C GLU A 274 -7.09 -6.73 0.19
N ARG A 275 -7.37 -7.82 0.92
CA ARG A 275 -8.28 -7.82 2.05
C ARG A 275 -7.55 -8.22 3.31
N PHE A 276 -7.79 -7.46 4.39
CA PHE A 276 -7.34 -7.80 5.73
C PHE A 276 -8.54 -8.05 6.64
N GLY A 277 -8.30 -8.92 7.62
CA GLY A 277 -9.28 -9.26 8.61
C GLY A 277 -9.87 -10.66 8.38
N PRO A 278 -10.62 -11.13 9.39
CA PRO A 278 -11.29 -12.42 9.33
C PRO A 278 -12.36 -12.45 8.25
#